data_a8420590f7c52b61e8dd1f23f46aa7de
#
_entry.id   a8420590f7c52b61e8dd1f23f46aa7de
#
_cell.length_a   1.000
_cell.length_b   1.000
_cell.length_c   1.000
_cell.angle_alpha   90.00
_cell.angle_beta   90.00
_cell.angle_gamma   90.00
#
_symmetry.space_group_name_H-M   'P 1'
#
loop_
_entity.id
_entity.type
_entity.pdbx_description
1 polymer ?
#
loop_
_entity_poly.entity_id
_entity_poly.type
_entity_poly.pdbx_seq_one_letter_code
_entity_poly.pdbx_strand_id
1 'polypeptide(L)'
;KDFFQKPISRALEHVIQERTVIQAGKEDRNFTPVTDDDGDSITAQVITPIICEGDAIGAVIIMSREPRAKFSDPELRLAATAAGFLGRQMES
;
A
#
# COMPACT_ATOMS: atom_id res chain seq x y z
N LYS A 1 6.40 -3.88 18.75
CA LYS A 1 5.92 -4.16 18.33
C LYS A 1 4.69 -3.84 18.05
N ASP A 2 4.21 -2.89 18.17
CA ASP A 2 2.89 -2.59 17.90
C ASP A 2 2.74 -1.81 16.67
N PHE A 3 2.93 -2.46 15.55
CA PHE A 3 2.70 -1.82 14.28
C PHE A 3 1.32 -1.26 14.16
N PHE A 4 0.35 -1.93 14.76
CA PHE A 4 -1.02 -1.50 14.63
C PHE A 4 -1.33 -0.22 15.36
N GLN A 5 -0.42 0.22 16.21
CA GLN A 5 -0.65 1.44 16.95
C GLN A 5 0.01 2.65 16.32
N LYS A 6 0.80 2.45 15.28
CA LYS A 6 1.37 3.57 14.57
C LYS A 6 0.34 4.13 13.60
N PRO A 7 0.10 5.43 13.62
CA PRO A 7 -0.82 5.99 12.64
C PRO A 7 -0.21 5.92 11.25
N ILE A 8 -1.04 5.67 10.26
CA ILE A 8 -0.60 5.72 8.88
C ILE A 8 -0.40 7.19 8.48
N SER A 9 0.42 7.41 7.47
CA SER A 9 0.70 8.76 7.01
C SER A 9 -0.55 9.36 6.35
N ARG A 10 -0.60 10.69 6.29
CA ARG A 10 -1.68 11.36 5.58
C ARG A 10 -1.62 11.06 4.10
N ALA A 11 -0.41 10.91 3.56
CA ALA A 11 -0.24 10.58 2.17
C ALA A 11 -0.87 9.21 1.87
N LEU A 12 -0.66 8.23 2.75
CA LEU A 12 -1.24 6.93 2.55
C LEU A 12 -2.76 6.97 2.69
N GLU A 13 -3.28 7.71 3.67
CA GLU A 13 -4.72 7.90 3.79
C GLU A 13 -5.31 8.44 2.51
N HIS A 14 -4.65 9.43 1.92
CA HIS A 14 -5.15 10.04 0.69
C HIS A 14 -5.17 9.03 -0.46
N VAL A 15 -4.11 8.23 -0.57
CA VAL A 15 -4.04 7.19 -1.60
C VAL A 15 -5.21 6.21 -1.45
N ILE A 16 -5.49 5.80 -0.22
CA ILE A 16 -6.59 4.88 0.05
C ILE A 16 -7.92 5.52 -0.31
N GLN A 17 -8.14 6.75 0.13
CA GLN A 17 -9.40 7.44 -0.12
C GLN A 17 -9.64 7.68 -1.60
N GLU A 18 -8.58 7.95 -2.34
CA GLU A 18 -8.69 8.16 -3.79
C GLU A 18 -8.74 6.87 -4.57
N ARG A 19 -8.62 5.74 -3.89
CA ARG A 19 -8.64 4.40 -4.51
C ARG A 19 -7.55 4.26 -5.55
N THR A 20 -6.40 4.85 -5.28
CA THR A 20 -5.27 4.86 -6.20
C THR A 20 -4.35 3.67 -5.94
N VAL A 21 -3.88 3.03 -7.00
CA VAL A 21 -2.86 1.97 -6.89
C VAL A 21 -1.51 2.61 -7.10
N ILE A 22 -0.57 2.31 -6.20
CA ILE A 22 0.78 2.85 -6.26
C ILE A 22 1.78 1.73 -6.50
N GLN A 23 2.69 1.93 -7.45
CA GLN A 23 3.87 1.10 -7.61
C GLN A 23 5.03 2.08 -7.74
N ALA A 24 5.88 2.14 -6.73
CA ALA A 24 6.90 3.18 -6.69
C ALA A 24 8.16 2.71 -6.00
N GLY A 25 9.29 3.21 -6.48
CA GLY A 25 10.56 3.14 -5.76
C GLY A 25 10.75 4.43 -4.97
N LYS A 26 11.77 4.44 -4.13
CA LYS A 26 12.01 5.55 -3.22
C LYS A 26 12.17 6.89 -3.95
N GLU A 27 12.69 6.85 -5.18
CA GLU A 27 12.94 8.07 -5.92
C GLU A 27 11.80 8.48 -6.83
N ASP A 28 10.75 7.72 -6.88
CA ASP A 28 9.61 8.04 -7.72
C ASP A 28 8.73 9.08 -7.06
N ARG A 29 8.12 9.92 -7.87
CA ARG A 29 7.28 11.00 -7.36
C ARG A 29 6.07 10.49 -6.60
N ASN A 30 5.56 9.35 -7.01
CA ASN A 30 4.37 8.79 -6.37
C ASN A 30 4.68 7.91 -5.16
N PHE A 31 5.94 7.88 -4.74
CA PHE A 31 6.30 7.15 -3.55
C PHE A 31 5.51 7.70 -2.35
N THR A 32 4.87 6.81 -1.62
CA THR A 32 3.99 7.20 -0.51
C THR A 32 4.50 6.60 0.78
N PRO A 33 4.92 7.41 1.75
CA PRO A 33 5.34 6.85 3.05
C PRO A 33 4.16 6.15 3.73
N VAL A 34 4.42 4.99 4.30
CA VAL A 34 3.38 4.22 4.98
C VAL A 34 3.05 4.87 6.33
N THR A 35 4.09 5.28 7.04
CA THR A 35 3.92 6.07 8.26
C THR A 35 4.81 7.29 8.13
N ASP A 36 4.57 8.27 8.99
CA ASP A 36 5.38 9.47 8.92
C ASP A 36 6.82 9.23 9.34
N ASP A 37 7.08 8.12 10.03
CA ASP A 37 8.40 7.84 10.56
C ASP A 37 9.27 6.94 9.70
N ASP A 38 8.69 6.25 8.73
CA ASP A 38 9.37 5.15 8.05
C ASP A 38 9.84 5.44 6.64
N GLY A 39 9.70 6.65 6.18
CA GLY A 39 9.95 6.96 4.78
C GLY A 39 11.33 6.61 4.29
N ASP A 40 12.32 6.67 5.17
CA ASP A 40 13.70 6.53 4.74
C ASP A 40 14.16 5.09 4.56
N SER A 41 13.46 4.13 5.13
CA SER A 41 13.93 2.75 5.11
C SER A 41 13.32 1.93 3.97
N ILE A 42 12.26 2.41 3.36
CA ILE A 42 11.56 1.67 2.32
C ILE A 42 12.11 2.09 0.96
N THR A 43 12.51 1.12 0.16
CA THR A 43 13.10 1.39 -1.15
C THR A 43 12.16 1.11 -2.30
N ALA A 44 11.14 0.28 -2.08
CA ALA A 44 10.15 -0.02 -3.12
C ALA A 44 8.84 -0.38 -2.45
N GLN A 45 7.74 -0.08 -3.11
CA GLN A 45 6.41 -0.35 -2.55
C GLN A 45 5.37 -0.59 -3.64
N VAL A 46 4.36 -1.37 -3.29
CA VAL A 46 3.11 -1.48 -4.04
C VAL A 46 2.00 -1.28 -3.02
N ILE A 47 1.07 -0.40 -3.32
CA ILE A 47 -0.08 -0.11 -2.46
C ILE A 47 -1.34 -0.29 -3.29
N THR A 48 -2.24 -1.16 -2.85
CA THR A 48 -3.49 -1.41 -3.53
C THR A 48 -4.63 -1.27 -2.53
N PRO A 49 -5.57 -0.36 -2.76
CA PRO A 49 -6.69 -0.17 -1.83
C PRO A 49 -7.58 -1.41 -1.78
N ILE A 50 -8.12 -1.67 -0.61
CA ILE A 50 -9.12 -2.72 -0.42
C ILE A 50 -10.48 -2.05 -0.50
N ILE A 51 -11.30 -2.48 -1.44
CA ILE A 51 -12.62 -1.90 -1.66
C ILE A 51 -13.68 -2.89 -1.19
N CYS A 52 -14.58 -2.41 -0.37
CA CYS A 52 -15.69 -3.20 0.13
C CYS A 52 -16.96 -2.40 -0.09
N GLU A 53 -17.86 -2.93 -0.89
CA GLU A 53 -19.15 -2.29 -1.18
C GLU A 53 -18.98 -0.83 -1.64
N GLY A 54 -17.96 -0.61 -2.45
CA GLY A 54 -17.71 0.71 -3.03
C GLY A 54 -16.83 1.62 -2.19
N ASP A 55 -16.56 1.25 -0.96
CA ASP A 55 -15.76 2.09 -0.06
C ASP A 55 -14.37 1.53 0.13
N ALA A 56 -13.40 2.42 0.18
CA ALA A 56 -12.04 2.03 0.49
C ALA A 56 -11.91 1.86 1.99
N ILE A 57 -11.63 0.62 2.42
CA ILE A 57 -11.59 0.30 3.85
C ILE A 57 -10.18 0.04 4.35
N GLY A 58 -9.20 -0.01 3.46
CA GLY A 58 -7.83 -0.27 3.84
C GLY A 58 -6.98 -0.44 2.62
N ALA A 59 -5.81 -1.04 2.79
CA ALA A 59 -4.92 -1.27 1.66
C ALA A 59 -4.04 -2.50 1.91
N VAL A 60 -3.67 -3.16 0.80
CA VAL A 60 -2.62 -4.16 0.81
C VAL A 60 -1.34 -3.46 0.40
N ILE A 61 -0.30 -3.62 1.20
CA ILE A 61 0.96 -2.96 0.98
C ILE A 61 2.07 -4.01 0.90
N ILE A 62 2.79 -4.00 -0.20
CA ILE A 62 4.00 -4.81 -0.35
C ILE A 62 5.16 -3.83 -0.39
N MET A 63 6.16 -4.05 0.44
CA MET A 63 7.27 -3.11 0.50
C MET A 63 8.57 -3.84 0.74
N SER A 64 9.68 -3.21 0.36
CA SER A 64 11.00 -3.76 0.53
C SER A 64 11.94 -2.70 1.07
N ARG A 65 12.94 -3.16 1.83
CA ARG A 65 14.02 -2.31 2.30
C ARG A 65 15.33 -2.66 1.64
N GLU A 66 15.32 -3.55 0.66
CA GLU A 66 16.53 -3.92 -0.07
C GLU A 66 16.97 -2.75 -0.94
N PRO A 67 18.29 -2.45 -0.97
CA PRO A 67 18.75 -1.23 -1.64
C PRO A 67 18.38 -1.11 -3.11
N ARG A 68 18.21 -2.21 -3.81
CA ARG A 68 17.91 -2.16 -5.25
C ARG A 68 16.61 -2.85 -5.59
N ALA A 69 15.73 -2.96 -4.63
CA ALA A 69 14.46 -3.64 -4.87
C ALA A 69 13.61 -2.85 -5.86
N LYS A 70 12.99 -3.58 -6.76
CA LYS A 70 12.00 -3.05 -7.67
C LYS A 70 10.85 -4.02 -7.76
N PHE A 71 9.65 -3.50 -7.74
CA PHE A 71 8.48 -4.32 -7.93
C PHE A 71 7.94 -4.09 -9.34
N SER A 72 7.35 -5.11 -9.91
CA SER A 72 6.83 -5.06 -11.25
C SER A 72 5.46 -5.71 -11.29
N ASP A 73 5.00 -6.10 -12.48
CA ASP A 73 3.65 -6.64 -12.66
C ASP A 73 3.30 -7.79 -11.72
N PRO A 74 4.20 -8.76 -11.44
CA PRO A 74 3.81 -9.83 -10.53
C PRO A 74 3.41 -9.34 -9.15
N GLU A 75 4.12 -8.36 -8.61
CA GLU A 75 3.78 -7.82 -7.31
C GLU A 75 2.50 -6.99 -7.35
N LEU A 76 2.29 -6.26 -8.45
CA LEU A 76 1.03 -5.54 -8.63
C LEU A 76 -0.14 -6.50 -8.63
N ARG A 77 -0.01 -7.61 -9.37
CA ARG A 77 -1.08 -8.60 -9.45
C ARG A 77 -1.32 -9.28 -8.10
N LEU A 78 -0.25 -9.56 -7.38
CA LEU A 78 -0.37 -10.18 -6.07
C LEU A 78 -1.15 -9.27 -5.14
N ALA A 79 -0.78 -7.99 -5.09
CA ALA A 79 -1.47 -7.03 -4.24
C ALA A 79 -2.92 -6.86 -4.66
N ALA A 80 -3.19 -6.78 -5.97
CA ALA A 80 -4.55 -6.62 -6.46
C ALA A 80 -5.40 -7.83 -6.12
N THR A 81 -4.84 -9.03 -6.28
CA THR A 81 -5.56 -10.26 -5.97
C THR A 81 -5.89 -10.33 -4.48
N ALA A 82 -4.92 -10.01 -3.64
CA ALA A 82 -5.14 -10.03 -2.20
C ALA A 82 -6.17 -8.98 -1.79
N ALA A 83 -6.07 -7.77 -2.35
CA ALA A 83 -7.03 -6.71 -2.02
C ALA A 83 -8.44 -7.09 -2.46
N GLY A 84 -8.58 -7.69 -3.64
CA GLY A 84 -9.88 -8.14 -4.12
C GLY A 84 -10.46 -9.22 -3.23
N PHE A 85 -9.62 -10.18 -2.84
CA PHE A 85 -10.06 -11.25 -1.96
C PHE A 85 -10.54 -10.70 -0.62
N LEU A 86 -9.74 -9.82 -0.01
CA LEU A 86 -10.06 -9.26 1.29
C LEU A 86 -11.33 -8.41 1.22
N GLY A 87 -11.48 -7.65 0.16
CA GLY A 87 -12.69 -6.85 -0.01
C GLY A 87 -13.94 -7.71 -0.04
N ARG A 88 -13.87 -8.83 -0.78
CA ARG A 88 -15.02 -9.73 -0.84
C ARG A 88 -15.28 -10.43 0.48
N GLN A 89 -14.22 -10.75 1.23
CA GLN A 89 -14.39 -11.41 2.52
C GLN A 89 -15.09 -10.52 3.53
N MET A 90 -14.97 -9.21 3.36
CA MET A 90 -15.56 -8.26 4.29
C MET A 90 -16.96 -7.84 3.91
N GLU A 91 -17.44 -8.25 2.75
CA GLU A 91 -18.83 -8.01 2.36
C GLU A 91 -19.73 -8.99 3.08
N SER A 92 -20.84 -8.52 3.53
CA SER A 92 -21.79 -9.39 4.26
C SER A 92 -22.92 -9.85 3.40
#